data_759b641f5231facd242d9a098f0a0524
#
_entry.id   759b641f5231facd242d9a098f0a0524
#
_cell.length_a   1.000
_cell.length_b   1.000
_cell.length_c   1.000
_cell.angle_alpha   90.00
_cell.angle_beta   90.00
_cell.angle_gamma   90.00
#
_symmetry.space_group_name_H-M   'P 1'
#
loop_
_entity.id
_entity.type
_entity.pdbx_description
1 polymer ?
#
loop_
_entity_poly.entity_id
_entity_poly.type
_entity_poly.pdbx_seq_one_letter_code
_entity_poly.pdbx_strand_id
1 'polypeptide(L)'
;ISGYGDDTYKPEKYMSRQEFAVVADNYIHYLGYTTEDPTVLDNIAYGDQKFVAPWAQDAVRELAYLGFTNYAPGTLFNPEKYVTRAEAAEIAYRMTQTEQALAFHNTLFKQQVENKTANIIDKALGYGNDFTKFRQDGALFWEAGQLHASLTDQKKTDLVFKAITEAHDPQLDRTVVVSKGKLNQAQLEEYQSDAIALYQQKEPQGKILSISPNTDTSALLITVDSIQKSTLKAFKKKFHDNVFLQLPPEPLTKSNGNIQFPLPPRVNYYNDKQ
;
A
#
# COMPACT_ATOMS: atom_id res chain seq x y z
N ILE A 1 7.81 -6.77 3.71
CA ILE A 1 8.58 -8.03 3.76
C ILE A 1 8.22 -8.71 5.08
N SER A 2 7.60 -9.88 5.01
CA SER A 2 7.08 -10.58 6.20
C SER A 2 8.12 -11.44 6.96
N GLY A 3 9.36 -11.53 6.48
CA GLY A 3 10.38 -12.37 7.12
C GLY A 3 10.13 -13.87 6.97
N TYR A 4 10.76 -14.67 7.83
CA TYR A 4 10.57 -16.12 7.89
C TYR A 4 9.50 -16.49 8.92
N GLY A 5 8.88 -17.66 8.77
CA GLY A 5 7.81 -18.11 9.67
C GLY A 5 8.20 -18.31 11.14
N ASP A 6 9.46 -18.04 11.50
CA ASP A 6 10.01 -18.03 12.87
C ASP A 6 10.25 -16.58 13.39
N ASP A 7 9.57 -15.59 12.79
CA ASP A 7 9.69 -14.16 13.09
C ASP A 7 11.11 -13.58 12.95
N THR A 8 11.98 -14.24 12.19
CA THR A 8 13.34 -13.77 11.93
C THR A 8 13.50 -13.23 10.52
N TYR A 9 14.46 -12.31 10.32
CA TYR A 9 14.80 -11.74 9.00
C TYR A 9 15.97 -12.44 8.33
N LYS A 10 16.88 -13.05 9.08
CA LYS A 10 18.09 -13.79 8.64
C LYS A 10 18.92 -13.03 7.58
N PRO A 11 19.47 -11.86 7.91
CA PRO A 11 20.14 -10.97 6.93
C PRO A 11 21.37 -11.61 6.28
N GLU A 12 21.99 -12.59 6.93
CA GLU A 12 23.18 -13.32 6.42
C GLU A 12 22.82 -14.51 5.50
N LYS A 13 21.53 -14.84 5.37
CA LYS A 13 21.11 -15.94 4.50
C LYS A 13 21.15 -15.51 3.03
N TYR A 14 21.74 -16.34 2.18
CA TYR A 14 21.64 -16.15 0.73
C TYR A 14 20.17 -16.27 0.30
N MET A 15 19.73 -15.35 -0.56
CA MET A 15 18.39 -15.30 -1.07
C MET A 15 18.28 -16.13 -2.36
N SER A 16 17.27 -16.99 -2.46
CA SER A 16 16.97 -17.70 -3.68
C SER A 16 16.30 -16.77 -4.71
N ARG A 17 16.30 -17.19 -5.98
CA ARG A 17 15.70 -16.40 -7.06
C ARG A 17 14.19 -16.20 -6.83
N GLN A 18 13.48 -17.20 -6.34
CA GLN A 18 12.05 -17.05 -6.03
C GLN A 18 11.79 -16.14 -4.81
N GLU A 19 12.66 -16.17 -3.78
CA GLU A 19 12.56 -15.22 -2.66
C GLU A 19 12.81 -13.79 -3.14
N PHE A 20 13.83 -13.59 -4.00
CA PHE A 20 14.10 -12.26 -4.58
C PHE A 20 12.97 -11.78 -5.48
N ALA A 21 12.35 -12.68 -6.26
CA ALA A 21 11.19 -12.33 -7.08
C ALA A 21 10.05 -11.75 -6.25
N VAL A 22 9.72 -12.39 -5.12
CA VAL A 22 8.67 -11.87 -4.21
C VAL A 22 9.05 -10.52 -3.60
N VAL A 23 10.33 -10.30 -3.27
CA VAL A 23 10.78 -9.00 -2.76
C VAL A 23 10.64 -7.91 -3.82
N ALA A 24 11.04 -8.19 -5.06
CA ALA A 24 10.93 -7.26 -6.17
C ALA A 24 9.47 -6.97 -6.53
N ASP A 25 8.63 -7.99 -6.56
CA ASP A 25 7.20 -7.90 -6.81
C ASP A 25 6.49 -7.06 -5.74
N ASN A 26 6.75 -7.33 -4.46
CA ASN A 26 6.25 -6.50 -3.36
C ASN A 26 6.68 -5.02 -3.49
N TYR A 27 7.86 -4.75 -4.04
CA TYR A 27 8.32 -3.38 -4.26
C TYR A 27 7.52 -2.68 -5.35
N ILE A 28 7.25 -3.34 -6.46
CA ILE A 28 6.43 -2.75 -7.53
C ILE A 28 4.98 -2.54 -7.08
N HIS A 29 4.44 -3.44 -6.27
CA HIS A 29 3.13 -3.27 -5.64
C HIS A 29 3.13 -2.11 -4.63
N TYR A 30 4.20 -1.94 -3.85
CA TYR A 30 4.37 -0.78 -2.97
C TYR A 30 4.37 0.54 -3.75
N LEU A 31 4.94 0.57 -4.96
CA LEU A 31 4.85 1.72 -5.87
C LEU A 31 3.43 1.90 -6.44
N GLY A 32 2.50 0.99 -6.12
CA GLY A 32 1.11 1.02 -6.51
C GLY A 32 0.82 0.44 -7.90
N TYR A 33 1.78 -0.29 -8.47
CA TYR A 33 1.53 -1.06 -9.69
C TYR A 33 0.87 -2.40 -9.34
N THR A 34 -0.15 -2.78 -10.13
CA THR A 34 -0.74 -4.12 -10.13
C THR A 34 -1.07 -4.49 -11.56
N THR A 35 -0.92 -5.76 -11.93
CA THR A 35 -1.34 -6.25 -13.25
C THR A 35 -2.84 -6.09 -13.42
N GLU A 36 -3.28 -5.35 -14.45
CA GLU A 36 -4.70 -5.01 -14.67
C GLU A 36 -5.57 -6.26 -14.85
N ASP A 37 -5.08 -7.23 -15.62
CA ASP A 37 -5.73 -8.51 -15.83
C ASP A 37 -4.77 -9.64 -15.41
N PRO A 38 -4.97 -10.21 -14.21
CA PRO A 38 -4.10 -11.27 -13.71
C PRO A 38 -4.15 -12.56 -14.54
N THR A 39 -5.18 -12.74 -15.39
CA THR A 39 -5.27 -13.93 -16.25
C THR A 39 -4.18 -13.96 -17.33
N VAL A 40 -3.58 -12.82 -17.66
CA VAL A 40 -2.44 -12.76 -18.57
C VAL A 40 -1.23 -13.51 -18.01
N LEU A 41 -1.11 -13.59 -16.68
CA LEU A 41 -0.03 -14.29 -15.99
C LEU A 41 -0.11 -15.82 -16.18
N ASP A 42 -1.30 -16.36 -16.44
CA ASP A 42 -1.50 -17.80 -16.69
C ASP A 42 -0.83 -18.27 -17.98
N ASN A 43 -0.58 -17.35 -18.91
CA ASN A 43 0.16 -17.63 -20.15
C ASN A 43 1.66 -17.64 -19.97
N ILE A 44 2.17 -17.28 -18.79
CA ILE A 44 3.59 -17.24 -18.48
C ILE A 44 3.95 -18.47 -17.66
N ALA A 45 4.72 -19.37 -18.27
CA ALA A 45 5.19 -20.57 -17.62
C ALA A 45 6.65 -20.85 -18.01
N TYR A 46 7.52 -20.85 -17.01
CA TYR A 46 8.88 -21.36 -17.16
C TYR A 46 8.88 -22.89 -17.32
N GLY A 47 9.89 -23.44 -17.96
CA GLY A 47 10.01 -24.89 -18.15
C GLY A 47 10.09 -25.68 -16.83
N ASP A 48 10.50 -25.01 -15.76
CA ASP A 48 10.58 -25.54 -14.40
C ASP A 48 9.54 -24.93 -13.44
N GLN A 49 8.45 -24.33 -13.94
CA GLN A 49 7.40 -23.67 -13.16
C GLN A 49 6.88 -24.53 -11.99
N LYS A 50 6.81 -25.84 -12.19
CA LYS A 50 6.36 -26.79 -11.15
C LYS A 50 7.25 -26.82 -9.90
N PHE A 51 8.48 -26.32 -9.98
CA PHE A 51 9.40 -26.23 -8.85
C PHE A 51 9.39 -24.86 -8.18
N VAL A 52 8.70 -23.88 -8.76
CA VAL A 52 8.44 -22.59 -8.09
C VAL A 52 7.43 -22.83 -6.97
N ALA A 53 7.79 -22.42 -5.77
CA ALA A 53 6.92 -22.57 -4.61
C ALA A 53 5.58 -21.82 -4.81
N PRO A 54 4.44 -22.35 -4.32
CA PRO A 54 3.11 -21.73 -4.53
C PRO A 54 3.06 -20.26 -4.15
N TRP A 55 3.74 -19.86 -3.08
CA TRP A 55 3.79 -18.47 -2.60
C TRP A 55 4.59 -17.52 -3.50
N ALA A 56 5.39 -18.02 -4.45
CA ALA A 56 6.23 -17.23 -5.35
C ALA A 56 5.74 -17.24 -6.80
N GLN A 57 4.74 -18.05 -7.14
CA GLN A 57 4.35 -18.28 -8.53
C GLN A 57 3.87 -17.01 -9.21
N ASP A 58 3.02 -16.23 -8.57
CA ASP A 58 2.46 -15.00 -9.13
C ASP A 58 3.56 -13.95 -9.30
N ALA A 59 4.40 -13.76 -8.29
CA ALA A 59 5.54 -12.84 -8.35
C ALA A 59 6.50 -13.17 -9.50
N VAL A 60 6.85 -14.45 -9.67
CA VAL A 60 7.73 -14.90 -10.74
C VAL A 60 7.14 -14.64 -12.12
N ARG A 61 5.84 -14.88 -12.29
CA ARG A 61 5.12 -14.61 -13.54
C ARG A 61 4.99 -13.12 -13.81
N GLU A 62 4.67 -12.32 -12.80
CA GLU A 62 4.49 -10.88 -12.94
C GLU A 62 5.79 -10.18 -13.32
N LEU A 63 6.92 -10.52 -12.69
CA LEU A 63 8.23 -10.00 -13.09
C LEU A 63 8.61 -10.39 -14.53
N ALA A 64 8.22 -11.57 -14.97
CA ALA A 64 8.42 -12.01 -16.36
C ALA A 64 7.53 -11.22 -17.34
N TYR A 65 6.25 -11.03 -16.98
CA TYR A 65 5.30 -10.26 -17.77
C TYR A 65 5.74 -8.80 -17.93
N LEU A 66 6.27 -8.20 -16.87
CA LEU A 66 6.75 -6.83 -16.87
C LEU A 66 8.13 -6.66 -17.53
N GLY A 67 8.76 -7.77 -17.96
CA GLY A 67 10.09 -7.74 -18.59
C GLY A 67 11.26 -7.48 -17.64
N PHE A 68 11.05 -7.59 -16.33
CA PHE A 68 12.11 -7.43 -15.34
C PHE A 68 13.04 -8.64 -15.27
N THR A 69 12.55 -9.81 -15.62
CA THR A 69 13.35 -11.02 -15.79
C THR A 69 13.47 -11.42 -17.26
N ASN A 70 14.53 -12.13 -17.62
CA ASN A 70 14.67 -12.69 -18.96
C ASN A 70 13.76 -13.91 -19.09
N TYR A 71 12.60 -13.70 -19.67
CA TYR A 71 11.64 -14.75 -19.94
C TYR A 71 11.53 -15.03 -21.43
N ALA A 72 11.56 -16.32 -21.79
CA ALA A 72 11.05 -16.82 -23.05
C ALA A 72 10.39 -18.19 -22.78
N PRO A 73 9.36 -18.57 -23.54
CA PRO A 73 8.71 -19.87 -23.38
C PRO A 73 9.73 -21.02 -23.36
N GLY A 74 9.64 -21.88 -22.34
CA GLY A 74 10.54 -23.03 -22.17
C GLY A 74 11.88 -22.77 -21.50
N THR A 75 12.22 -21.50 -21.16
CA THR A 75 13.39 -21.20 -20.34
C THR A 75 13.21 -21.66 -18.90
N LEU A 76 14.33 -21.87 -18.18
CA LEU A 76 14.30 -22.26 -16.78
C LEU A 76 14.45 -21.03 -15.88
N PHE A 77 13.61 -20.93 -14.86
CA PHE A 77 13.72 -19.90 -13.84
C PHE A 77 14.77 -20.26 -12.78
N ASN A 78 14.92 -21.54 -12.46
CA ASN A 78 15.79 -22.08 -11.40
C ASN A 78 15.46 -21.45 -10.02
N PRO A 79 14.28 -21.72 -9.44
CA PRO A 79 13.75 -21.00 -8.28
C PRO A 79 14.61 -21.07 -7.02
N GLU A 80 15.25 -22.21 -6.79
CA GLU A 80 16.12 -22.46 -5.63
C GLU A 80 17.56 -21.97 -5.80
N LYS A 81 17.96 -21.58 -7.02
CA LYS A 81 19.30 -21.03 -7.24
C LYS A 81 19.40 -19.67 -6.51
N TYR A 82 20.53 -19.44 -5.86
CA TYR A 82 20.80 -18.15 -5.24
C TYR A 82 20.93 -17.05 -6.29
N VAL A 83 20.25 -15.90 -6.01
CA VAL A 83 20.40 -14.72 -6.84
C VAL A 83 21.81 -14.15 -6.71
N THR A 84 22.43 -13.84 -7.83
CA THR A 84 23.72 -13.16 -7.83
C THR A 84 23.53 -11.66 -7.70
N ARG A 85 24.57 -10.95 -7.23
CA ARG A 85 24.56 -9.47 -7.18
C ARG A 85 24.32 -8.85 -8.56
N ALA A 86 24.82 -9.47 -9.62
CA ALA A 86 24.61 -9.00 -11.00
C ALA A 86 23.15 -9.17 -11.44
N GLU A 87 22.52 -10.31 -11.17
CA GLU A 87 21.11 -10.55 -11.45
C GLU A 87 20.22 -9.58 -10.69
N ALA A 88 20.48 -9.39 -9.38
CA ALA A 88 19.72 -8.45 -8.58
C ALA A 88 19.87 -6.99 -9.07
N ALA A 89 21.09 -6.58 -9.42
CA ALA A 89 21.36 -5.25 -9.95
C ALA A 89 20.70 -5.03 -11.32
N GLU A 90 20.69 -6.04 -12.20
CA GLU A 90 20.03 -5.95 -13.50
C GLU A 90 18.51 -5.78 -13.36
N ILE A 91 17.87 -6.58 -12.49
CA ILE A 91 16.44 -6.46 -12.23
C ILE A 91 16.13 -5.08 -11.65
N ALA A 92 16.87 -4.63 -10.62
CA ALA A 92 16.70 -3.30 -10.04
C ALA A 92 16.88 -2.18 -11.08
N TYR A 93 17.87 -2.30 -11.98
CA TYR A 93 18.08 -1.34 -13.06
C TYR A 93 16.89 -1.30 -14.03
N ARG A 94 16.38 -2.46 -14.46
CA ARG A 94 15.21 -2.55 -15.33
C ARG A 94 13.98 -1.91 -14.66
N MET A 95 13.79 -2.15 -13.37
CA MET A 95 12.70 -1.53 -12.60
C MET A 95 12.80 -0.01 -12.60
N THR A 96 14.00 0.57 -12.42
CA THR A 96 14.18 2.03 -12.45
C THR A 96 13.96 2.63 -13.84
N GLN A 97 14.33 1.92 -14.94
CA GLN A 97 14.09 2.40 -16.29
C GLN A 97 12.60 2.45 -16.67
N THR A 98 11.81 1.61 -16.05
CA THR A 98 10.36 1.50 -16.28
C THR A 98 9.55 2.30 -15.27
N GLU A 99 10.18 2.94 -14.27
CA GLU A 99 9.49 3.68 -13.21
C GLU A 99 8.50 4.70 -13.76
N GLN A 100 8.88 5.48 -14.77
CA GLN A 100 7.98 6.47 -15.39
C GLN A 100 6.81 5.80 -16.13
N ALA A 101 7.06 4.72 -16.83
CA ALA A 101 6.02 3.94 -17.51
C ALA A 101 5.09 3.28 -16.48
N LEU A 102 5.64 2.69 -15.43
CA LEU A 102 4.88 2.13 -14.31
C LEU A 102 4.04 3.20 -13.60
N ALA A 103 4.60 4.39 -13.37
CA ALA A 103 3.87 5.50 -12.76
C ALA A 103 2.68 5.95 -13.63
N PHE A 104 2.85 5.99 -14.95
CA PHE A 104 1.77 6.31 -15.87
C PHE A 104 0.68 5.25 -15.87
N HIS A 105 1.05 3.98 -16.04
CA HIS A 105 0.11 2.85 -15.97
C HIS A 105 -0.59 2.79 -14.62
N ASN A 106 0.14 3.01 -13.53
CA ASN A 106 -0.42 3.09 -12.19
C ASN A 106 -1.48 4.19 -12.06
N THR A 107 -1.25 5.35 -12.66
CA THR A 107 -2.22 6.45 -12.63
C THR A 107 -3.51 6.07 -13.36
N LEU A 108 -3.41 5.49 -14.56
CA LEU A 108 -4.56 5.01 -15.33
C LEU A 108 -5.31 3.90 -14.59
N PHE A 109 -4.56 2.93 -14.04
CA PHE A 109 -5.11 1.83 -13.26
C PHE A 109 -5.91 2.37 -12.06
N LYS A 110 -5.31 3.24 -11.25
CA LYS A 110 -5.97 3.84 -10.08
C LYS A 110 -7.27 4.55 -10.49
N GLN A 111 -7.21 5.34 -11.55
CA GLN A 111 -8.38 6.07 -12.04
C GLN A 111 -9.52 5.12 -12.49
N GLN A 112 -9.17 4.00 -13.13
CA GLN A 112 -10.16 2.99 -13.53
C GLN A 112 -10.81 2.33 -12.31
N VAL A 113 -10.01 1.91 -11.32
CA VAL A 113 -10.50 1.30 -10.08
C VAL A 113 -11.37 2.30 -9.30
N GLU A 114 -10.93 3.54 -9.16
CA GLU A 114 -11.72 4.60 -8.51
C GLU A 114 -13.07 4.81 -9.20
N ASN A 115 -13.08 4.94 -10.52
CA ASN A 115 -14.32 5.15 -11.29
C ASN A 115 -15.27 3.96 -11.16
N LYS A 116 -14.79 2.72 -11.28
CA LYS A 116 -15.62 1.51 -11.10
C LYS A 116 -16.19 1.46 -9.69
N THR A 117 -15.35 1.66 -8.69
CA THR A 117 -15.74 1.65 -7.26
C THR A 117 -16.77 2.73 -6.97
N ALA A 118 -16.54 3.97 -7.43
CA ALA A 118 -17.46 5.08 -7.26
C ALA A 118 -18.83 4.78 -7.88
N ASN A 119 -18.86 4.20 -9.08
CA ASN A 119 -20.11 3.82 -9.75
C ASN A 119 -20.89 2.73 -8.99
N ILE A 120 -20.19 1.76 -8.40
CA ILE A 120 -20.82 0.72 -7.59
C ILE A 120 -21.38 1.31 -6.29
N ILE A 121 -20.60 2.14 -5.60
CA ILE A 121 -21.05 2.83 -4.38
C ILE A 121 -22.26 3.72 -4.66
N ASP A 122 -22.22 4.51 -5.75
CA ASP A 122 -23.34 5.38 -6.14
C ASP A 122 -24.63 4.59 -6.30
N LYS A 123 -24.57 3.45 -7.00
CA LYS A 123 -25.72 2.56 -7.18
C LYS A 123 -26.17 1.92 -5.88
N ALA A 124 -25.25 1.39 -5.10
CA ALA A 124 -25.55 0.69 -3.85
C ALA A 124 -26.20 1.59 -2.81
N LEU A 125 -25.80 2.87 -2.77
CA LEU A 125 -26.30 3.85 -1.79
C LEU A 125 -27.37 4.79 -2.36
N GLY A 126 -27.72 4.65 -3.66
CA GLY A 126 -28.81 5.38 -4.30
C GLY A 126 -28.58 6.88 -4.46
N TYR A 127 -27.33 7.29 -4.77
CA TYR A 127 -27.01 8.72 -4.90
C TYR A 127 -27.50 9.35 -6.21
N GLY A 128 -27.80 8.55 -7.23
CA GLY A 128 -28.40 9.01 -8.49
C GLY A 128 -27.41 9.74 -9.39
N ASN A 129 -26.20 9.21 -9.52
CA ASN A 129 -25.05 9.77 -10.24
C ASN A 129 -24.48 11.06 -9.58
N ASP A 130 -24.72 11.24 -8.27
CA ASP A 130 -24.15 12.33 -7.48
C ASP A 130 -23.22 11.78 -6.40
N PHE A 131 -22.05 11.31 -6.83
CA PHE A 131 -21.06 10.73 -5.94
C PHE A 131 -20.53 11.74 -4.88
N THR A 132 -20.79 13.04 -5.04
CA THR A 132 -20.39 14.04 -4.05
C THR A 132 -21.05 13.79 -2.68
N LYS A 133 -22.21 13.11 -2.65
CA LYS A 133 -22.90 12.70 -1.42
C LYS A 133 -22.07 11.73 -0.58
N PHE A 134 -21.21 10.93 -1.21
CA PHE A 134 -20.32 9.99 -0.52
C PHE A 134 -19.40 10.69 0.50
N ARG A 135 -19.05 11.95 0.27
CA ARG A 135 -18.22 12.75 1.19
C ARG A 135 -18.78 12.83 2.62
N GLN A 136 -20.11 12.68 2.79
CA GLN A 136 -20.77 12.67 4.10
C GLN A 136 -20.87 11.27 4.71
N ASP A 137 -20.74 10.24 3.89
CA ASP A 137 -20.93 8.86 4.31
C ASP A 137 -19.62 8.11 4.52
N GLY A 138 -18.55 8.52 3.82
CA GLY A 138 -17.26 7.84 3.87
C GLY A 138 -16.14 8.62 3.20
N ALA A 139 -15.04 7.92 2.96
CA ALA A 139 -13.87 8.39 2.23
C ALA A 139 -13.30 7.31 1.31
N LEU A 140 -12.79 7.72 0.14
CA LEU A 140 -11.98 6.88 -0.74
C LEU A 140 -10.54 7.38 -0.70
N PHE A 141 -9.61 6.49 -0.45
CA PHE A 141 -8.19 6.80 -0.45
C PHE A 141 -7.34 5.57 -0.74
N TRP A 142 -6.14 5.80 -1.29
CA TRP A 142 -5.17 4.76 -1.56
C TRP A 142 -4.20 4.60 -0.39
N GLU A 143 -4.01 3.36 0.08
CA GLU A 143 -3.02 3.00 1.07
C GLU A 143 -2.41 1.65 0.71
N ALA A 144 -1.09 1.54 0.70
CA ALA A 144 -0.34 0.31 0.40
C ALA A 144 -0.78 -0.42 -0.89
N GLY A 145 -1.13 0.34 -1.95
CA GLY A 145 -1.56 -0.23 -3.24
C GLY A 145 -3.02 -0.66 -3.32
N GLN A 146 -3.80 -0.49 -2.26
CA GLN A 146 -5.23 -0.78 -2.23
C GLN A 146 -6.07 0.49 -2.15
N LEU A 147 -7.23 0.48 -2.79
CA LEU A 147 -8.24 1.52 -2.66
C LEU A 147 -9.16 1.20 -1.49
N HIS A 148 -9.12 2.01 -0.46
CA HIS A 148 -9.98 1.87 0.71
C HIS A 148 -11.26 2.67 0.54
N ALA A 149 -12.40 1.97 0.60
CA ALA A 149 -13.73 2.57 0.75
C ALA A 149 -14.13 2.46 2.24
N SER A 150 -13.85 3.53 3.00
CA SER A 150 -14.08 3.59 4.44
C SER A 150 -15.36 4.34 4.72
N LEU A 151 -16.38 3.69 5.31
CA LEU A 151 -17.68 4.30 5.59
C LEU A 151 -17.93 4.42 7.10
N THR A 152 -18.62 5.47 7.51
CA THR A 152 -18.91 5.73 8.93
C THR A 152 -20.11 4.95 9.47
N ASP A 153 -21.03 4.54 8.61
CA ASP A 153 -22.24 3.77 8.95
C ASP A 153 -22.07 2.28 8.60
N GLN A 154 -22.33 1.38 9.56
CA GLN A 154 -22.16 -0.06 9.36
C GLN A 154 -23.09 -0.63 8.27
N LYS A 155 -24.35 -0.19 8.22
CA LYS A 155 -25.30 -0.69 7.23
C LYS A 155 -24.88 -0.31 5.80
N LYS A 156 -24.40 0.93 5.64
CA LYS A 156 -23.84 1.38 4.35
C LYS A 156 -22.57 0.63 4.00
N THR A 157 -21.71 0.34 4.98
CA THR A 157 -20.51 -0.50 4.78
C THR A 157 -20.89 -1.88 4.25
N ASP A 158 -21.86 -2.54 4.88
CA ASP A 158 -22.33 -3.86 4.47
C ASP A 158 -22.94 -3.85 3.07
N LEU A 159 -23.71 -2.82 2.72
CA LEU A 159 -24.28 -2.65 1.37
C LEU A 159 -23.20 -2.48 0.31
N VAL A 160 -22.19 -1.64 0.57
CA VAL A 160 -21.09 -1.41 -0.36
C VAL A 160 -20.22 -2.67 -0.49
N PHE A 161 -19.88 -3.32 0.62
CA PHE A 161 -19.14 -4.59 0.59
C PHE A 161 -19.84 -5.66 -0.27
N LYS A 162 -21.15 -5.83 -0.04
CA LYS A 162 -21.96 -6.75 -0.82
C LYS A 162 -21.94 -6.38 -2.33
N ALA A 163 -22.13 -5.11 -2.66
CA ALA A 163 -22.18 -4.65 -4.04
C ALA A 163 -20.84 -4.82 -4.79
N ILE A 164 -19.70 -4.58 -4.12
CA ILE A 164 -18.36 -4.84 -4.68
C ILE A 164 -18.17 -6.33 -4.92
N THR A 165 -18.50 -7.18 -3.95
CA THR A 165 -18.38 -8.64 -4.08
C THR A 165 -19.28 -9.19 -5.20
N GLU A 166 -20.52 -8.71 -5.31
CA GLU A 166 -21.48 -9.14 -6.34
C GLU A 166 -21.14 -8.62 -7.75
N ALA A 167 -20.26 -7.65 -7.87
CA ALA A 167 -19.77 -7.18 -9.18
C ALA A 167 -18.90 -8.23 -9.89
N HIS A 168 -18.33 -9.19 -9.15
CA HIS A 168 -17.44 -10.23 -9.67
C HIS A 168 -16.36 -9.69 -10.61
N ASP A 169 -15.82 -8.49 -10.28
CA ASP A 169 -14.73 -7.86 -11.03
C ASP A 169 -13.39 -8.23 -10.38
N PRO A 170 -12.54 -9.07 -11.02
CA PRO A 170 -11.28 -9.52 -10.44
C PRO A 170 -10.32 -8.37 -10.07
N GLN A 171 -10.43 -7.24 -10.75
CA GLN A 171 -9.63 -6.05 -10.47
C GLN A 171 -10.08 -5.42 -9.14
N LEU A 172 -11.39 -5.32 -8.90
CA LEU A 172 -11.92 -4.76 -7.66
C LEU A 172 -11.71 -5.71 -6.49
N ASP A 173 -11.92 -7.02 -6.69
CA ASP A 173 -11.76 -8.04 -5.65
C ASP A 173 -10.35 -8.04 -5.02
N ARG A 174 -9.32 -7.71 -5.82
CA ARG A 174 -7.93 -7.65 -5.35
C ARG A 174 -7.52 -6.29 -4.78
N THR A 175 -8.17 -5.22 -5.27
CA THR A 175 -7.65 -3.87 -5.06
C THR A 175 -8.50 -3.07 -4.08
N VAL A 176 -9.80 -3.37 -3.96
CA VAL A 176 -10.72 -2.58 -3.13
C VAL A 176 -10.92 -3.22 -1.77
N VAL A 177 -10.69 -2.44 -0.73
CA VAL A 177 -10.98 -2.82 0.66
C VAL A 177 -12.13 -1.98 1.17
N VAL A 178 -13.23 -2.63 1.56
CA VAL A 178 -14.38 -1.95 2.17
C VAL A 178 -14.31 -2.14 3.68
N SER A 179 -14.33 -1.05 4.43
CA SER A 179 -14.22 -1.10 5.88
C SER A 179 -15.07 -0.03 6.57
N LYS A 180 -15.33 -0.23 7.86
CA LYS A 180 -15.93 0.81 8.69
C LYS A 180 -14.85 1.75 9.20
N GLY A 181 -15.00 3.03 8.92
CA GLY A 181 -14.13 4.10 9.42
C GLY A 181 -14.80 4.95 10.49
N LYS A 182 -14.03 5.87 11.07
CA LYS A 182 -14.51 6.86 12.04
C LYS A 182 -14.86 8.20 11.40
N LEU A 183 -14.15 8.54 10.33
CA LEU A 183 -14.21 9.84 9.68
C LEU A 183 -14.66 9.70 8.23
N ASN A 184 -15.52 10.59 7.79
CA ASN A 184 -15.87 10.74 6.38
C ASN A 184 -14.94 11.75 5.69
N GLN A 185 -15.06 11.87 4.38
CA GLN A 185 -14.21 12.74 3.57
C GLN A 185 -14.29 14.21 3.99
N ALA A 186 -15.50 14.70 4.31
CA ALA A 186 -15.68 16.07 4.73
C ALA A 186 -14.97 16.38 6.07
N GLN A 187 -15.03 15.45 7.01
CA GLN A 187 -14.33 15.55 8.29
C GLN A 187 -12.80 15.45 8.12
N LEU A 188 -12.33 14.55 7.24
CA LEU A 188 -10.90 14.44 6.94
C LEU A 188 -10.34 15.74 6.37
N GLU A 189 -11.05 16.39 5.46
CA GLU A 189 -10.64 17.66 4.86
C GLU A 189 -10.66 18.82 5.87
N GLU A 190 -11.66 18.86 6.75
CA GLU A 190 -11.71 19.83 7.85
C GLU A 190 -10.52 19.64 8.80
N TYR A 191 -10.28 18.41 9.25
CA TYR A 191 -9.13 18.10 10.11
C TYR A 191 -7.80 18.37 9.44
N GLN A 192 -7.66 18.08 8.14
CA GLN A 192 -6.48 18.40 7.38
C GLN A 192 -6.19 19.90 7.37
N SER A 193 -7.18 20.72 7.04
CA SER A 193 -7.05 22.18 7.00
C SER A 193 -6.66 22.74 8.39
N ASP A 194 -7.36 22.31 9.42
CA ASP A 194 -7.13 22.72 10.80
C ASP A 194 -5.75 22.28 11.33
N ALA A 195 -5.33 21.08 10.96
CA ALA A 195 -4.04 20.53 11.39
C ALA A 195 -2.87 21.25 10.72
N ILE A 196 -2.98 21.56 9.43
CA ILE A 196 -1.97 22.36 8.70
C ILE A 196 -1.82 23.73 9.39
N ALA A 197 -2.92 24.43 9.64
CA ALA A 197 -2.90 25.73 10.28
C ALA A 197 -2.29 25.68 11.70
N LEU A 198 -2.67 24.68 12.49
CA LEU A 198 -2.12 24.51 13.84
C LEU A 198 -0.63 24.18 13.81
N TYR A 199 -0.21 23.30 12.88
CA TYR A 199 1.20 22.92 12.75
C TYR A 199 2.06 24.13 12.36
N GLN A 200 1.68 24.87 11.34
CA GLN A 200 2.39 26.09 10.90
C GLN A 200 2.47 27.16 12.00
N GLN A 201 1.42 27.27 12.83
CA GLN A 201 1.44 28.18 13.99
C GLN A 201 2.44 27.73 15.07
N LYS A 202 2.55 26.42 15.32
CA LYS A 202 3.40 25.85 16.38
C LYS A 202 4.84 25.63 15.94
N GLU A 203 5.05 25.31 14.68
CA GLU A 203 6.32 24.99 14.04
C GLU A 203 6.51 25.88 12.79
N PRO A 204 6.77 27.20 12.94
CA PRO A 204 6.81 28.12 11.79
C PRO A 204 7.90 27.79 10.75
N GLN A 205 8.94 27.06 11.13
CA GLN A 205 10.02 26.59 10.26
C GLN A 205 9.87 25.13 9.84
N GLY A 206 8.91 24.42 10.42
CA GLY A 206 8.66 23.01 10.16
C GLY A 206 7.96 22.78 8.81
N LYS A 207 8.22 21.64 8.21
CA LYS A 207 7.64 21.24 6.92
C LYS A 207 6.73 20.03 7.08
N ILE A 208 5.60 20.07 6.44
CA ILE A 208 4.70 18.92 6.28
C ILE A 208 5.20 18.14 5.06
N LEU A 209 5.54 16.87 5.26
CA LEU A 209 6.08 15.99 4.23
C LEU A 209 4.98 15.18 3.55
N SER A 210 4.00 14.69 4.30
CA SER A 210 2.84 14.01 3.76
C SER A 210 1.63 14.11 4.69
N ILE A 211 0.44 13.97 4.12
CA ILE A 211 -0.82 13.86 4.82
C ILE A 211 -1.60 12.72 4.18
N SER A 212 -2.03 11.75 4.97
CA SER A 212 -2.81 10.62 4.49
C SER A 212 -3.80 10.12 5.56
N PRO A 213 -4.97 9.62 5.17
CA PRO A 213 -5.75 8.77 6.05
C PRO A 213 -4.95 7.51 6.41
N ASN A 214 -5.20 6.96 7.58
CA ASN A 214 -4.60 5.72 8.04
C ASN A 214 -5.71 4.74 8.43
N THR A 215 -5.68 3.54 7.86
CA THR A 215 -6.73 2.53 8.06
C THR A 215 -6.70 1.93 9.45
N ASP A 216 -5.52 1.70 10.02
CA ASP A 216 -5.37 1.06 11.33
C ASP A 216 -5.96 1.90 12.45
N THR A 217 -5.76 3.22 12.38
CA THR A 217 -6.24 4.16 13.41
C THR A 217 -7.56 4.83 13.04
N SER A 218 -8.00 4.71 11.77
CA SER A 218 -9.12 5.47 11.19
C SER A 218 -8.99 6.99 11.47
N ALA A 219 -7.77 7.51 11.36
CA ALA A 219 -7.40 8.88 11.68
C ALA A 219 -6.60 9.50 10.52
N LEU A 220 -6.37 10.80 10.59
CA LEU A 220 -5.47 11.50 9.68
C LEU A 220 -4.04 11.43 10.23
N LEU A 221 -3.10 10.92 9.42
CA LEU A 221 -1.69 10.85 9.73
C LEU A 221 -0.93 11.94 8.99
N ILE A 222 -0.17 12.76 9.72
CA ILE A 222 0.63 13.84 9.17
C ILE A 222 2.09 13.59 9.48
N THR A 223 2.89 13.38 8.44
CA THR A 223 4.33 13.24 8.56
C THR A 223 4.98 14.61 8.40
N VAL A 224 5.82 14.98 9.35
CA VAL A 224 6.49 16.28 9.43
C VAL A 224 7.98 16.11 9.71
N ASP A 225 8.80 17.10 9.36
CA ASP A 225 10.25 17.08 9.56
C ASP A 225 10.68 17.36 11.01
N SER A 226 9.83 18.02 11.80
CA SER A 226 10.12 18.37 13.19
C SER A 226 8.85 18.35 14.06
N ILE A 227 8.98 17.98 15.34
CA ILE A 227 7.87 17.97 16.29
C ILE A 227 8.38 18.38 17.68
N GLN A 228 7.85 19.47 18.24
CA GLN A 228 8.06 19.82 19.64
C GLN A 228 7.02 19.18 20.56
N LYS A 229 7.37 18.94 21.81
CA LYS A 229 6.43 18.40 22.82
C LYS A 229 5.18 19.27 23.02
N SER A 230 5.33 20.59 22.87
CA SER A 230 4.22 21.55 22.93
C SER A 230 3.23 21.36 21.78
N THR A 231 3.74 21.08 20.60
CA THR A 231 2.96 20.82 19.38
C THR A 231 2.15 19.54 19.53
N LEU A 232 2.78 18.44 19.98
CA LEU A 232 2.06 17.19 20.26
C LEU A 232 0.92 17.38 21.27
N LYS A 233 1.16 18.14 22.37
CA LYS A 233 0.11 18.45 23.35
C LYS A 233 -1.03 19.25 22.74
N ALA A 234 -0.72 20.23 21.88
CA ALA A 234 -1.72 21.04 21.21
C ALA A 234 -2.60 20.20 20.25
N PHE A 235 -1.98 19.31 19.47
CA PHE A 235 -2.67 18.39 18.58
C PHE A 235 -3.57 17.43 19.35
N LYS A 236 -3.06 16.77 20.38
CA LYS A 236 -3.86 15.87 21.22
C LYS A 236 -5.06 16.58 21.87
N LYS A 237 -4.87 17.84 22.30
CA LYS A 237 -5.95 18.64 22.89
C LYS A 237 -7.02 19.01 21.86
N LYS A 238 -6.62 19.36 20.62
CA LYS A 238 -7.57 19.82 19.58
C LYS A 238 -8.25 18.67 18.85
N PHE A 239 -7.48 17.64 18.49
CA PHE A 239 -7.94 16.58 17.58
C PHE A 239 -8.19 15.24 18.26
N HIS A 240 -7.84 15.12 19.56
CA HIS A 240 -7.90 13.84 20.29
C HIS A 240 -7.14 12.71 19.55
N ASP A 241 -7.85 11.67 19.11
CA ASP A 241 -7.30 10.53 18.37
C ASP A 241 -7.69 10.54 16.86
N ASN A 242 -8.09 11.70 16.34
CA ASN A 242 -8.49 11.85 14.93
C ASN A 242 -7.35 12.34 14.03
N VAL A 243 -6.29 12.93 14.60
CA VAL A 243 -5.11 13.38 13.85
C VAL A 243 -3.85 13.04 14.65
N PHE A 244 -2.90 12.41 13.98
CA PHE A 244 -1.59 12.07 14.53
C PHE A 244 -0.47 12.78 13.77
N LEU A 245 0.55 13.22 14.52
CA LEU A 245 1.82 13.68 13.95
C LEU A 245 2.88 12.60 14.12
N GLN A 246 3.68 12.39 13.08
CA GLN A 246 4.85 11.53 13.14
C GLN A 246 6.05 12.18 12.43
N LEU A 247 7.23 11.77 12.80
CA LEU A 247 8.46 12.03 12.03
C LEU A 247 8.57 10.97 10.93
N PRO A 248 9.27 11.28 9.82
CA PRO A 248 9.59 10.27 8.82
C PRO A 248 10.37 9.13 9.50
N PRO A 249 10.24 7.89 9.01
CA PRO A 249 11.09 6.80 9.48
C PRO A 249 12.56 7.19 9.30
N GLU A 250 13.40 6.87 10.29
CA GLU A 250 14.82 7.16 10.17
C GLU A 250 15.39 6.54 8.88
N PRO A 251 16.18 7.31 8.11
CA PRO A 251 16.82 6.73 6.93
C PRO A 251 17.75 5.60 7.40
N LEU A 252 17.79 4.53 6.59
CA LEU A 252 18.66 3.39 6.82
C LEU A 252 20.10 3.86 7.01
N THR A 253 20.60 3.90 8.25
CA THR A 253 21.98 4.25 8.53
C THR A 253 22.86 3.01 8.40
N LYS A 254 23.95 3.13 7.64
CA LYS A 254 25.01 2.11 7.61
C LYS A 254 25.74 2.17 8.95
N SER A 255 25.46 1.24 9.86
CA SER A 255 26.26 1.01 11.03
C SER A 255 27.17 -0.16 10.73
N ASN A 256 28.50 0.10 10.62
CA ASN A 256 29.57 -0.90 10.56
C ASN A 256 29.37 -2.10 9.60
N GLY A 257 28.89 -1.83 8.38
CA GLY A 257 28.71 -2.86 7.37
C GLY A 257 27.39 -3.63 7.44
N ASN A 258 26.62 -3.50 8.49
CA ASN A 258 25.27 -4.05 8.62
C ASN A 258 24.24 -2.98 8.33
N ILE A 259 23.30 -3.26 7.43
CA ILE A 259 22.14 -2.42 7.18
C ILE A 259 21.15 -2.70 8.31
N GLN A 260 21.03 -1.77 9.25
CA GLN A 260 19.93 -1.79 10.21
C GLN A 260 18.70 -1.17 9.54
N PHE A 261 17.69 -1.99 9.30
CA PHE A 261 16.38 -1.52 8.90
C PHE A 261 15.70 -0.92 10.13
N PRO A 262 15.19 0.33 10.08
CA PRO A 262 14.34 0.82 11.14
C PRO A 262 13.15 -0.15 11.24
N LEU A 263 12.96 -0.72 12.41
CA LEU A 263 11.72 -1.45 12.66
C LEU A 263 10.57 -0.45 12.53
N PRO A 264 9.47 -0.82 11.86
CA PRO A 264 8.28 0.01 11.88
C PRO A 264 7.95 0.34 13.35
N PRO A 265 7.49 1.56 13.65
CA PRO A 265 7.13 1.92 15.01
C PRO A 265 6.21 0.82 15.54
N ARG A 266 6.62 0.19 16.65
CA ARG A 266 5.77 -0.80 17.33
C ARG A 266 4.51 -0.05 17.73
N VAL A 267 3.44 -0.28 17.01
CA VAL A 267 2.10 0.06 17.47
C VAL A 267 1.88 -0.86 18.67
N ASN A 268 1.99 -0.31 19.87
CA ASN A 268 1.63 -1.04 21.08
C ASN A 268 0.11 -1.29 21.02
N TYR A 269 -0.28 -2.44 20.52
CA TYR A 269 -1.60 -2.96 20.79
C TYR A 269 -1.66 -3.26 22.28
N TYR A 270 -2.32 -2.40 23.02
CA TYR A 270 -2.73 -2.75 24.38
C TYR A 270 -3.73 -3.90 24.25
N ASN A 271 -3.25 -5.10 24.55
CA ASN A 271 -4.12 -6.22 24.90
C ASN A 271 -4.69 -5.93 26.29
N ASP A 272 -5.84 -5.28 26.35
CA ASP A 272 -6.71 -5.39 27.51
C ASP A 272 -7.46 -6.71 27.42
N LYS A 273 -6.80 -7.74 27.92
CA LYS A 273 -7.46 -8.93 28.47
C LYS A 273 -6.98 -9.09 29.90
N GLN A 274 -7.75 -8.52 30.81
CA GLN A 274 -8.09 -9.09 32.11
C GLN A 274 -9.49 -8.62 32.49
#